data_23a0f80d135babf26b791204574a71af
#
_entry.id   23a0f80d135babf26b791204574a71af
#
_cell.length_a   1.000
_cell.length_b   1.000
_cell.length_c   1.000
_cell.angle_alpha   90.00
_cell.angle_beta   90.00
_cell.angle_gamma   90.00
#
_symmetry.space_group_name_H-M   'P 1'
#
loop_
_entity.id
_entity.type
_entity.pdbx_description
1 polymer ?
#
loop_
_entity_poly.entity_id
_entity_poly.type
_entity_poly.pdbx_seq_one_letter_code
_entity_poly.pdbx_strand_id
1 'polypeptide(L)'
;MSEALDSVRRVIERWNRDQVLALAPDASSQKAAQGVSSPGTWSAAGVTAEAVWGECKGSGSKPYRACVDLTEPAYRCTCPSRKFPCKHALGLLLLWSADGVPEAAEPADWVAEWLEQRRARAARPAPARAERGGAAPDPGRAAQREQRVAAGLEELERWLTDQLRQGLAGARRHDQWDGLVKRLVDAQAPGVAGTVSRLGAVLAADDWPARLLGEYSLLHLLITAYRRSAAPGGADGAAAGGTDGGADGAAAAGALGAELRQTVRGRIGFPVSQQDVLAGETVRDRWDVLGRRDEEQDRLTTRRVWLRGRTTGRAALVLSFAPAGQALDASLVTGTTLDADLAFYPGSAPLRALVAARHDTAAPQEGPPGSTLEQALAEVAAALAGDPWLDSWPLVLDRVAPVRGGGGWMLGGPDGALPLHPSAAAPWRLLAVSGGHPLTVAAEWTPDGLLPLAAWDDEGLVIL
;
A
#
# COMPACT_ATOMS: atom_id res chain seq x y z
N MET A 1 1.55 31.49 42.32
CA MET A 1 0.35 30.64 42.27
C MET A 1 -0.41 30.97 41.02
N SER A 2 0.13 30.54 39.86
CA SER A 2 -0.54 30.63 38.56
C SER A 2 0.20 29.75 37.53
N GLU A 3 0.37 28.46 37.84
CA GLU A 3 1.04 27.47 36.97
C GLU A 3 0.16 26.23 36.84
N ALA A 4 -1.07 26.39 36.45
CA ALA A 4 -1.94 25.24 36.27
C ALA A 4 -3.10 25.55 35.35
N LEU A 5 -2.88 26.07 34.16
CA LEU A 5 -3.92 26.17 33.10
C LEU A 5 -3.34 26.31 31.69
N ASP A 6 -2.24 25.63 31.37
CA ASP A 6 -1.86 25.40 30.01
C ASP A 6 -2.04 23.91 29.67
N SER A 7 -3.23 23.43 29.87
CA SER A 7 -3.75 22.25 29.20
C SER A 7 -3.89 22.65 27.73
N VAL A 8 -2.85 22.38 26.94
CA VAL A 8 -2.85 22.54 25.49
C VAL A 8 -4.10 21.85 24.95
N ARG A 9 -5.12 22.62 24.59
CA ARG A 9 -6.23 22.15 23.76
C ARG A 9 -5.57 21.60 22.50
N ARG A 10 -5.43 20.28 22.39
CA ARG A 10 -5.15 19.65 21.11
C ARG A 10 -6.33 19.96 20.20
N VAL A 11 -6.15 20.95 19.34
CA VAL A 11 -7.08 21.17 18.23
C VAL A 11 -6.99 19.92 17.37
N ILE A 12 -8.03 19.10 17.39
CA ILE A 12 -8.12 18.00 16.46
C ILE A 12 -8.34 18.65 15.11
N GLU A 13 -7.33 18.60 14.25
CA GLU A 13 -7.47 19.01 12.87
C GLU A 13 -8.49 18.09 12.19
N ARG A 14 -9.56 18.71 11.71
CA ARG A 14 -10.67 17.98 11.11
C ARG A 14 -10.30 17.51 9.70
N TRP A 15 -10.67 16.28 9.39
CA TRP A 15 -10.60 15.80 8.01
C TRP A 15 -11.52 16.65 7.13
N ASN A 16 -11.02 16.99 5.96
CA ASN A 16 -11.85 17.72 5.00
C ASN A 16 -12.90 16.78 4.36
N ARG A 17 -13.86 17.40 3.65
CA ARG A 17 -14.94 16.66 3.00
C ARG A 17 -14.46 15.55 2.07
N ASP A 18 -13.40 15.80 1.30
CA ASP A 18 -12.87 14.84 0.35
C ASP A 18 -12.20 13.65 1.03
N GLN A 19 -11.47 13.89 2.11
CA GLN A 19 -10.92 12.81 2.94
C GLN A 19 -12.03 11.90 3.48
N VAL A 20 -13.12 12.48 3.97
CA VAL A 20 -14.26 11.69 4.46
C VAL A 20 -14.95 10.92 3.33
N LEU A 21 -15.18 11.54 2.17
CA LEU A 21 -15.81 10.88 1.02
C LEU A 21 -14.94 9.76 0.45
N ALA A 22 -13.62 9.91 0.51
CA ALA A 22 -12.70 8.87 0.07
C ALA A 22 -12.74 7.61 0.96
N LEU A 23 -13.21 7.70 2.22
CA LEU A 23 -13.40 6.53 3.08
C LEU A 23 -14.57 5.65 2.63
N ALA A 24 -15.48 6.17 1.83
CA ALA A 24 -16.64 5.43 1.36
C ALA A 24 -16.23 4.23 0.48
N PRO A 25 -16.89 3.06 0.64
CA PRO A 25 -16.59 1.89 -0.17
C PRO A 25 -16.99 2.06 -1.65
N ASP A 26 -17.95 2.92 -1.95
CA ASP A 26 -18.44 3.18 -3.32
C ASP A 26 -19.20 4.51 -3.43
N ALA A 27 -19.46 4.96 -4.67
CA ALA A 27 -20.17 6.20 -4.96
C ALA A 27 -21.62 6.20 -4.39
N SER A 28 -22.28 5.04 -4.32
CA SER A 28 -23.62 4.93 -3.72
C SER A 28 -23.60 5.21 -2.23
N SER A 29 -22.55 4.79 -1.54
CA SER A 29 -22.30 5.06 -0.12
C SER A 29 -21.98 6.53 0.13
N GLN A 30 -21.21 7.17 -0.76
CA GLN A 30 -20.95 8.61 -0.71
C GLN A 30 -22.25 9.41 -0.80
N LYS A 31 -23.09 9.13 -1.81
CA LYS A 31 -24.39 9.79 -1.99
C LYS A 31 -25.32 9.58 -0.79
N ALA A 32 -25.37 8.35 -0.26
CA ALA A 32 -26.20 8.03 0.89
C ALA A 32 -25.72 8.71 2.20
N ALA A 33 -24.39 8.89 2.35
CA ALA A 33 -23.81 9.63 3.49
C ALA A 33 -24.15 11.11 3.44
N GLN A 34 -24.09 11.74 2.27
CA GLN A 34 -24.49 13.13 2.08
C GLN A 34 -25.97 13.36 2.46
N GLY A 35 -26.85 12.39 2.20
CA GLY A 35 -28.26 12.47 2.58
C GLY A 35 -28.53 12.44 4.10
N VAL A 36 -27.56 12.09 4.91
CA VAL A 36 -27.66 12.04 6.38
C VAL A 36 -26.65 12.94 7.09
N SER A 37 -25.97 13.84 6.38
CA SER A 37 -24.96 14.75 6.94
C SER A 37 -25.51 16.08 7.47
N SER A 38 -26.83 16.25 7.56
CA SER A 38 -27.43 17.45 8.12
C SER A 38 -27.63 17.37 9.65
N PRO A 39 -27.41 18.46 10.42
CA PRO A 39 -27.55 18.45 11.87
C PRO A 39 -28.91 17.93 12.37
N GLY A 40 -30.00 18.26 11.70
CA GLY A 40 -31.35 17.84 12.07
C GLY A 40 -31.63 16.34 11.98
N THR A 41 -30.72 15.56 11.38
CA THR A 41 -30.81 14.11 11.28
C THR A 41 -30.22 13.41 12.52
N TRP A 42 -29.47 14.15 13.33
CA TRP A 42 -28.71 13.63 14.45
C TRP A 42 -29.24 14.15 15.79
N SER A 43 -29.24 13.30 16.79
CA SER A 43 -29.50 13.63 18.18
C SER A 43 -28.36 13.07 19.06
N ALA A 44 -28.22 13.60 20.27
CA ALA A 44 -27.16 13.20 21.20
C ALA A 44 -25.76 13.11 20.55
N ALA A 45 -25.48 14.02 19.61
CA ALA A 45 -24.20 14.09 18.94
C ALA A 45 -23.18 14.85 19.80
N GLY A 46 -21.92 14.42 19.73
CA GLY A 46 -20.81 15.05 20.41
C GLY A 46 -19.48 14.66 19.82
N VAL A 47 -18.46 15.48 20.07
CA VAL A 47 -17.07 15.22 19.68
C VAL A 47 -16.13 15.53 20.83
N THR A 48 -15.14 14.66 21.05
CA THR A 48 -13.98 14.88 21.92
C THR A 48 -12.70 14.79 21.09
N ALA A 49 -11.54 14.94 21.74
CA ALA A 49 -10.24 14.70 21.14
C ALA A 49 -10.09 13.28 20.54
N GLU A 50 -10.84 12.31 21.03
CA GLU A 50 -10.65 10.89 20.70
C GLU A 50 -11.73 10.34 19.79
N ALA A 51 -12.95 10.87 19.84
CA ALA A 51 -14.08 10.29 19.10
C ALA A 51 -15.14 11.32 18.73
N VAL A 52 -15.86 11.01 17.64
CA VAL A 52 -17.11 11.66 17.27
C VAL A 52 -18.24 10.63 17.26
N TRP A 53 -19.42 11.02 17.80
CA TRP A 53 -20.58 10.12 17.90
C TRP A 53 -21.90 10.85 17.70
N GLY A 54 -22.95 10.09 17.51
CA GLY A 54 -24.31 10.59 17.43
C GLY A 54 -25.33 9.47 17.19
N GLU A 55 -26.60 9.83 17.42
CA GLU A 55 -27.75 9.00 17.17
C GLU A 55 -28.48 9.50 15.92
N CYS A 56 -28.44 8.72 14.84
CA CYS A 56 -29.08 9.06 13.57
C CYS A 56 -30.50 8.53 13.53
N LYS A 57 -31.48 9.40 13.24
CA LYS A 57 -32.87 8.98 13.06
C LYS A 57 -32.99 8.00 11.89
N GLY A 58 -33.46 6.79 12.18
CA GLY A 58 -33.71 5.75 11.17
C GLY A 58 -35.18 5.63 10.81
N SER A 59 -35.52 4.64 9.99
CA SER A 59 -36.89 4.29 9.64
C SER A 59 -37.65 3.56 10.75
N GLY A 60 -36.92 3.11 11.80
CA GLY A 60 -37.48 2.39 12.94
C GLY A 60 -37.72 3.29 14.16
N SER A 61 -38.24 2.68 15.23
CA SER A 61 -38.52 3.38 16.51
C SER A 61 -37.26 3.77 17.30
N LYS A 62 -36.11 3.12 17.03
CA LYS A 62 -34.84 3.39 17.71
C LYS A 62 -33.85 4.03 16.72
N PRO A 63 -33.16 5.11 17.13
CA PRO A 63 -32.12 5.70 16.30
C PRO A 63 -30.92 4.75 16.16
N TYR A 64 -30.16 4.92 15.07
CA TYR A 64 -28.89 4.21 14.88
C TYR A 64 -27.77 4.96 15.61
N ARG A 65 -27.08 4.29 16.49
CA ARG A 65 -25.90 4.81 17.17
C ARG A 65 -24.67 4.63 16.30
N ALA A 66 -24.04 5.72 15.94
CA ALA A 66 -22.80 5.72 15.17
C ALA A 66 -21.71 6.43 15.96
N CYS A 67 -20.50 5.88 15.96
CA CYS A 67 -19.30 6.55 16.48
C CYS A 67 -18.07 6.19 15.65
N VAL A 68 -17.10 7.10 15.68
CA VAL A 68 -15.82 6.98 15.02
C VAL A 68 -14.73 7.34 16.01
N ASP A 69 -13.74 6.46 16.13
CA ASP A 69 -12.48 6.73 16.82
C ASP A 69 -11.62 7.61 15.89
N LEU A 70 -11.22 8.79 16.37
CA LEU A 70 -10.45 9.77 15.61
C LEU A 70 -8.94 9.61 15.81
N THR A 71 -8.52 8.93 16.87
CA THR A 71 -7.10 8.68 17.18
C THR A 71 -6.56 7.52 16.37
N GLU A 72 -7.34 6.46 16.23
CA GLU A 72 -7.05 5.31 15.42
C GLU A 72 -8.30 4.98 14.59
N PRO A 73 -8.44 5.57 13.37
CA PRO A 73 -9.70 5.56 12.64
C PRO A 73 -10.39 4.21 12.58
N ALA A 74 -11.47 4.11 13.31
CA ALA A 74 -12.33 2.94 13.37
C ALA A 74 -13.77 3.37 13.56
N TYR A 75 -14.68 2.53 13.13
CA TYR A 75 -16.08 2.90 13.00
C TYR A 75 -16.96 1.87 13.70
N ARG A 76 -18.01 2.34 14.37
CA ARG A 76 -19.08 1.49 14.93
C ARG A 76 -20.42 2.08 14.57
N CYS A 77 -21.34 1.24 14.13
CA CYS A 77 -22.74 1.64 13.93
C CYS A 77 -23.68 0.47 14.21
N THR A 78 -24.82 0.74 14.82
CA THR A 78 -25.86 -0.27 15.09
C THR A 78 -26.76 -0.57 13.90
N CYS A 79 -26.54 0.06 12.74
CA CYS A 79 -27.34 -0.20 11.55
C CYS A 79 -27.04 -1.57 10.92
N PRO A 80 -27.98 -2.18 10.17
CA PRO A 80 -27.82 -3.50 9.57
C PRO A 80 -26.98 -3.49 8.27
N SER A 81 -26.26 -2.40 7.99
CA SER A 81 -25.46 -2.26 6.76
C SER A 81 -24.33 -3.29 6.71
N ARG A 82 -24.13 -3.90 5.55
CA ARG A 82 -22.97 -4.75 5.25
C ARG A 82 -21.80 -3.95 4.68
N LYS A 83 -22.07 -2.74 4.16
CA LYS A 83 -21.02 -1.82 3.66
C LYS A 83 -20.40 -1.07 4.83
N PHE A 84 -19.07 -0.95 4.83
CA PHE A 84 -18.35 -0.34 5.95
C PHE A 84 -17.15 0.49 5.45
N PRO A 85 -16.97 1.75 5.88
CA PRO A 85 -17.87 2.51 6.76
C PRO A 85 -19.27 2.66 6.19
N CYS A 86 -20.29 2.54 7.06
CA CYS A 86 -21.67 2.70 6.63
C CYS A 86 -22.03 4.19 6.41
N LYS A 87 -23.15 4.46 5.73
CA LYS A 87 -23.61 5.83 5.47
C LYS A 87 -23.74 6.68 6.74
N HIS A 88 -24.07 6.08 7.88
CA HIS A 88 -24.22 6.83 9.14
C HIS A 88 -22.85 7.24 9.71
N ALA A 89 -21.84 6.36 9.71
CA ALA A 89 -20.50 6.72 10.12
C ALA A 89 -19.90 7.80 9.20
N LEU A 90 -20.07 7.66 7.89
CA LEU A 90 -19.63 8.67 6.90
C LEU A 90 -20.40 9.99 7.03
N GLY A 91 -21.72 9.93 7.22
CA GLY A 91 -22.55 11.13 7.38
C GLY A 91 -22.23 11.89 8.66
N LEU A 92 -21.91 11.18 9.74
CA LEU A 92 -21.43 11.77 10.99
C LEU A 92 -20.07 12.47 10.79
N LEU A 93 -19.14 11.83 10.09
CA LEU A 93 -17.86 12.44 9.75
C LEU A 93 -18.01 13.67 8.85
N LEU A 94 -18.91 13.63 7.85
CA LEU A 94 -19.22 14.80 7.02
C LEU A 94 -19.80 15.95 7.85
N LEU A 95 -20.68 15.65 8.80
CA LEU A 95 -21.23 16.65 9.71
C LEU A 95 -20.13 17.25 10.60
N TRP A 96 -19.24 16.40 11.13
CA TRP A 96 -18.11 16.82 11.95
C TRP A 96 -17.10 17.65 11.13
N SER A 97 -16.78 17.26 9.90
CA SER A 97 -15.89 18.02 9.01
C SER A 97 -16.41 19.42 8.69
N ALA A 98 -17.73 19.61 8.71
CA ALA A 98 -18.41 20.88 8.50
C ALA A 98 -18.69 21.65 9.81
N ASP A 99 -18.06 21.29 10.93
CA ASP A 99 -18.27 21.90 12.27
C ASP A 99 -19.70 21.76 12.83
N GLY A 100 -20.43 20.78 12.33
CA GLY A 100 -21.83 20.57 12.70
C GLY A 100 -22.04 19.69 13.93
N VAL A 101 -20.98 19.21 14.61
CA VAL A 101 -21.07 18.39 15.83
C VAL A 101 -20.57 19.19 17.03
N PRO A 102 -21.36 19.33 18.12
CA PRO A 102 -20.96 20.09 19.29
C PRO A 102 -19.81 19.42 20.05
N GLU A 103 -18.90 20.20 20.59
CA GLU A 103 -17.86 19.73 21.51
C GLU A 103 -18.47 19.22 22.80
N ALA A 104 -17.95 18.11 23.32
CA ALA A 104 -18.33 17.52 24.59
C ALA A 104 -17.09 17.34 25.48
N ALA A 105 -17.26 17.48 26.79
CA ALA A 105 -16.17 17.31 27.75
C ALA A 105 -15.75 15.83 27.85
N GLU A 106 -16.72 14.92 27.77
CA GLU A 106 -16.52 13.47 27.86
C GLU A 106 -17.34 12.73 26.78
N PRO A 107 -16.87 11.58 26.31
CA PRO A 107 -17.66 10.76 25.41
C PRO A 107 -18.87 10.15 26.11
N ALA A 108 -19.94 9.90 25.37
CA ALA A 108 -21.09 9.16 25.91
C ALA A 108 -20.65 7.76 26.40
N ASP A 109 -21.30 7.23 27.48
CA ASP A 109 -20.90 5.97 28.12
C ASP A 109 -20.65 4.80 27.15
N TRP A 110 -21.55 4.62 26.18
CA TRP A 110 -21.46 3.55 25.18
C TRP A 110 -20.29 3.76 24.19
N VAL A 111 -19.80 5.00 24.03
CA VAL A 111 -18.62 5.34 23.22
C VAL A 111 -17.37 5.06 24.03
N ALA A 112 -17.33 5.52 25.29
CA ALA A 112 -16.23 5.26 26.19
C ALA A 112 -15.97 3.76 26.37
N GLU A 113 -17.03 2.98 26.60
CA GLU A 113 -16.94 1.52 26.71
C GLU A 113 -16.37 0.88 25.42
N TRP A 114 -16.80 1.35 24.25
CA TRP A 114 -16.29 0.82 22.99
C TRP A 114 -14.81 1.17 22.76
N LEU A 115 -14.38 2.40 23.07
CA LEU A 115 -12.99 2.83 22.97
C LEU A 115 -12.11 2.00 23.92
N GLU A 116 -12.57 1.77 25.14
CA GLU A 116 -11.85 0.94 26.12
C GLU A 116 -11.71 -0.51 25.65
N GLN A 117 -12.79 -1.11 25.13
CA GLN A 117 -12.74 -2.45 24.54
C GLN A 117 -11.77 -2.54 23.35
N ARG A 118 -11.65 -1.50 22.54
CA ARG A 118 -10.68 -1.44 21.44
C ARG A 118 -9.26 -1.40 21.98
N ARG A 119 -8.97 -0.51 22.92
CA ARG A 119 -7.65 -0.40 23.57
C ARG A 119 -7.26 -1.72 24.23
N ALA A 120 -8.17 -2.35 24.93
CA ALA A 120 -7.93 -3.66 25.55
C ALA A 120 -7.66 -4.77 24.50
N ARG A 121 -8.28 -4.70 23.32
CA ARG A 121 -7.99 -5.63 22.22
C ARG A 121 -6.63 -5.36 21.56
N ALA A 122 -6.29 -4.09 21.36
CA ALA A 122 -5.00 -3.69 20.81
C ALA A 122 -3.84 -4.05 21.76
N ALA A 123 -4.05 -3.93 23.06
CA ALA A 123 -3.09 -4.33 24.09
C ALA A 123 -2.96 -5.86 24.28
N ARG A 124 -3.92 -6.64 23.80
CA ARG A 124 -3.77 -8.10 23.78
C ARG A 124 -2.80 -8.45 22.64
N PRO A 125 -1.75 -9.25 22.92
CA PRO A 125 -1.00 -9.89 21.84
C PRO A 125 -2.02 -10.52 20.90
N ALA A 126 -1.90 -10.24 19.59
CA ALA A 126 -2.81 -10.84 18.60
C ALA A 126 -2.92 -12.32 18.96
N PRO A 127 -4.15 -12.87 19.15
CA PRO A 127 -4.26 -14.30 19.37
C PRO A 127 -3.53 -14.90 18.19
N ALA A 128 -2.45 -15.63 18.47
CA ALA A 128 -1.77 -16.40 17.46
C ALA A 128 -2.91 -17.17 16.78
N ARG A 129 -3.33 -16.67 15.61
CA ARG A 129 -4.26 -17.39 14.76
C ARG A 129 -3.57 -18.72 14.64
N ALA A 130 -4.16 -19.76 15.20
CA ALA A 130 -3.56 -21.06 15.28
C ALA A 130 -3.15 -21.46 13.87
N GLU A 131 -2.01 -20.97 13.43
CA GLU A 131 -1.16 -21.67 12.49
C GLU A 131 -0.86 -22.93 13.24
N ARG A 132 -1.43 -24.02 12.76
CA ARG A 132 -1.28 -25.35 13.30
C ARG A 132 0.19 -25.56 13.59
N GLY A 133 0.55 -25.54 14.91
CA GLY A 133 1.84 -25.90 15.46
C GLY A 133 3.01 -25.21 14.77
N GLY A 134 3.47 -24.11 15.31
CA GLY A 134 4.85 -23.64 15.11
C GLY A 134 5.82 -24.62 15.75
N ALA A 135 5.92 -25.82 15.20
CA ALA A 135 7.13 -26.61 15.32
C ALA A 135 8.23 -25.82 14.58
N ALA A 136 9.41 -25.70 15.18
CA ALA A 136 10.59 -25.15 14.52
C ALA A 136 10.62 -25.66 13.07
N PRO A 137 10.93 -24.78 12.08
CA PRO A 137 10.87 -25.16 10.67
C PRO A 137 11.59 -26.49 10.50
N ASP A 138 10.86 -27.55 10.15
CA ASP A 138 11.44 -28.86 9.90
C ASP A 138 12.45 -28.73 8.75
N PRO A 139 13.75 -28.86 8.97
CA PRO A 139 14.76 -28.70 7.94
C PRO A 139 14.49 -29.56 6.71
N GLY A 140 13.89 -30.74 6.91
CA GLY A 140 13.49 -31.62 5.81
C GLY A 140 12.39 -31.03 4.93
N ARG A 141 11.38 -30.38 5.52
CA ARG A 141 10.32 -29.71 4.77
C ARG A 141 10.84 -28.47 4.04
N ALA A 142 11.75 -27.73 4.67
CA ALA A 142 12.39 -26.58 4.03
C ALA A 142 13.21 -27.02 2.81
N ALA A 143 14.05 -28.04 2.95
CA ALA A 143 14.84 -28.62 1.85
C ALA A 143 13.93 -29.16 0.73
N GLN A 144 12.86 -29.88 1.09
CA GLN A 144 11.90 -30.39 0.11
C GLN A 144 11.21 -29.26 -0.68
N ARG A 145 10.89 -28.13 0.00
CA ARG A 145 10.33 -26.95 -0.66
C ARG A 145 11.33 -26.34 -1.63
N GLU A 146 12.59 -26.16 -1.22
CA GLU A 146 13.66 -25.65 -2.09
C GLU A 146 13.80 -26.51 -3.36
N GLN A 147 13.78 -27.84 -3.21
CA GLN A 147 13.86 -28.76 -4.35
C GLN A 147 12.66 -28.61 -5.31
N ARG A 148 11.43 -28.46 -4.77
CA ARG A 148 10.24 -28.27 -5.61
C ARG A 148 10.28 -26.93 -6.35
N VAL A 149 10.66 -25.85 -5.66
CA VAL A 149 10.82 -24.54 -6.27
C VAL A 149 11.88 -24.59 -7.37
N ALA A 150 13.06 -25.19 -7.10
CA ALA A 150 14.11 -25.33 -8.09
C ALA A 150 13.62 -26.07 -9.34
N ALA A 151 12.93 -27.21 -9.18
CA ALA A 151 12.38 -27.97 -10.30
C ALA A 151 11.32 -27.17 -11.10
N GLY A 152 10.45 -26.42 -10.40
CA GLY A 152 9.46 -25.55 -11.05
C GLY A 152 10.10 -24.41 -11.86
N LEU A 153 11.18 -23.82 -11.33
CA LEU A 153 11.92 -22.77 -12.03
C LEU A 153 12.71 -23.32 -13.24
N GLU A 154 13.23 -24.55 -13.17
CA GLU A 154 13.84 -25.22 -14.32
C GLU A 154 12.83 -25.52 -15.43
N GLU A 155 11.62 -25.89 -15.07
CA GLU A 155 10.53 -26.09 -16.02
C GLU A 155 10.15 -24.76 -16.69
N LEU A 156 10.02 -23.67 -15.90
CA LEU A 156 9.76 -22.34 -16.43
C LEU A 156 10.85 -21.91 -17.42
N GLU A 157 12.12 -22.13 -17.12
CA GLU A 157 13.21 -21.74 -18.00
C GLU A 157 13.18 -22.50 -19.33
N ARG A 158 12.90 -23.81 -19.28
CA ARG A 158 12.69 -24.60 -20.52
C ARG A 158 11.54 -24.04 -21.33
N TRP A 159 10.43 -23.74 -20.67
CA TRP A 159 9.26 -23.15 -21.33
C TRP A 159 9.60 -21.80 -21.97
N LEU A 160 10.27 -20.87 -21.25
CA LEU A 160 10.72 -19.59 -21.79
C LEU A 160 11.62 -19.77 -23.04
N THR A 161 12.55 -20.71 -22.97
CA THR A 161 13.44 -21.05 -24.08
C THR A 161 12.67 -21.53 -25.30
N ASP A 162 11.65 -22.37 -25.10
CA ASP A 162 10.82 -22.91 -26.17
C ASP A 162 9.95 -21.81 -26.79
N GLN A 163 9.40 -20.89 -25.98
CA GLN A 163 8.66 -19.72 -26.52
C GLN A 163 9.54 -18.85 -27.42
N LEU A 164 10.78 -18.58 -27.02
CA LEU A 164 11.71 -17.80 -27.82
C LEU A 164 12.10 -18.51 -29.13
N ARG A 165 12.31 -19.84 -29.10
CA ARG A 165 12.63 -20.64 -30.30
C ARG A 165 11.49 -20.72 -31.26
N GLN A 166 10.24 -20.80 -30.76
CA GLN A 166 9.03 -20.87 -31.61
C GLN A 166 8.58 -19.50 -32.11
N GLY A 167 9.11 -18.43 -31.51
CA GLY A 167 8.70 -17.05 -31.76
C GLY A 167 7.40 -16.66 -31.04
N LEU A 168 7.25 -15.36 -30.80
CA LEU A 168 6.15 -14.82 -29.98
C LEU A 168 4.77 -14.85 -30.66
N ALA A 169 4.69 -15.15 -31.97
CA ALA A 169 3.42 -15.15 -32.70
C ALA A 169 2.37 -16.11 -32.10
N GLY A 170 2.82 -17.21 -31.47
CA GLY A 170 1.96 -18.16 -30.77
C GLY A 170 1.40 -17.68 -29.44
N ALA A 171 1.93 -16.60 -28.87
CA ALA A 171 1.61 -16.12 -27.52
C ALA A 171 0.13 -15.68 -27.33
N ARG A 172 -0.58 -15.37 -28.41
CA ARG A 172 -2.00 -14.99 -28.37
C ARG A 172 -2.98 -16.16 -28.21
N ARG A 173 -2.51 -17.39 -28.04
CA ARG A 173 -3.37 -18.55 -27.77
C ARG A 173 -3.79 -18.54 -26.30
N HIS A 174 -5.09 -18.54 -26.02
CA HIS A 174 -5.68 -18.28 -24.71
C HIS A 174 -5.25 -19.23 -23.58
N ASP A 175 -4.81 -20.45 -23.89
CA ASP A 175 -4.64 -21.52 -22.87
C ASP A 175 -3.18 -21.87 -22.55
N GLN A 176 -2.22 -21.17 -23.16
CA GLN A 176 -0.83 -21.67 -23.10
C GLN A 176 -0.15 -21.49 -21.75
N TRP A 177 -0.67 -20.61 -20.88
CA TRP A 177 -0.06 -20.33 -19.59
C TRP A 177 -0.74 -21.01 -18.41
N ASP A 178 -2.02 -21.39 -18.52
CA ASP A 178 -2.80 -21.96 -17.42
C ASP A 178 -2.19 -23.24 -16.85
N GLY A 179 -1.70 -24.11 -17.74
CA GLY A 179 -1.02 -25.32 -17.34
C GLY A 179 0.30 -25.06 -16.62
N LEU A 180 1.06 -24.05 -17.04
CA LEU A 180 2.31 -23.64 -16.41
C LEU A 180 2.06 -23.00 -15.04
N VAL A 181 1.06 -22.11 -14.94
CA VAL A 181 0.66 -21.48 -13.67
C VAL A 181 0.32 -22.53 -12.61
N LYS A 182 -0.48 -23.56 -12.97
CA LYS A 182 -0.83 -24.65 -12.05
C LYS A 182 0.41 -25.39 -11.55
N ARG A 183 1.34 -25.75 -12.45
CA ARG A 183 2.57 -26.45 -12.08
C ARG A 183 3.49 -25.58 -11.19
N LEU A 184 3.56 -24.26 -11.43
CA LEU A 184 4.32 -23.35 -10.57
C LEU A 184 3.71 -23.23 -9.17
N VAL A 185 2.38 -23.26 -9.07
CA VAL A 185 1.69 -23.32 -7.76
C VAL A 185 2.01 -24.64 -7.04
N ASP A 186 1.94 -25.78 -7.74
CA ASP A 186 2.28 -27.09 -7.19
C ASP A 186 3.77 -27.17 -6.78
N ALA A 187 4.64 -26.49 -7.51
CA ALA A 187 6.04 -26.31 -7.19
C ALA A 187 6.30 -25.37 -6.02
N GLN A 188 5.25 -24.80 -5.40
CA GLN A 188 5.35 -23.84 -4.29
C GLN A 188 6.07 -22.54 -4.62
N ALA A 189 5.95 -22.08 -5.87
CA ALA A 189 6.44 -20.80 -6.39
C ALA A 189 5.28 -19.84 -6.74
N PRO A 190 4.40 -19.48 -5.78
CA PRO A 190 3.18 -18.73 -6.08
C PRO A 190 3.44 -17.30 -6.60
N GLY A 191 4.55 -16.67 -6.23
CA GLY A 191 4.92 -15.35 -6.74
C GLY A 191 5.19 -15.38 -8.24
N VAL A 192 5.97 -16.37 -8.69
CA VAL A 192 6.25 -16.59 -10.11
C VAL A 192 4.99 -17.00 -10.88
N ALA A 193 4.17 -17.88 -10.28
CA ALA A 193 2.88 -18.27 -10.86
C ALA A 193 1.97 -17.04 -11.10
N GLY A 194 1.92 -16.12 -10.13
CA GLY A 194 1.20 -14.86 -10.25
C GLY A 194 1.74 -13.96 -11.38
N THR A 195 3.06 -13.89 -11.55
CA THR A 195 3.66 -13.14 -12.66
C THR A 195 3.29 -13.76 -14.01
N VAL A 196 3.41 -15.08 -14.14
CA VAL A 196 3.04 -15.80 -15.39
C VAL A 196 1.56 -15.64 -15.70
N SER A 197 0.66 -15.66 -14.69
CA SER A 197 -0.78 -15.46 -14.92
C SER A 197 -1.13 -14.08 -15.48
N ARG A 198 -0.33 -13.06 -15.15
CA ARG A 198 -0.53 -11.67 -15.66
C ARG A 198 0.02 -11.44 -17.08
N LEU A 199 0.81 -12.34 -17.63
CA LEU A 199 1.35 -12.20 -18.99
C LEU A 199 0.25 -12.01 -20.06
N GLY A 200 -0.94 -12.56 -19.82
CA GLY A 200 -2.09 -12.38 -20.70
C GLY A 200 -2.53 -10.92 -20.87
N ALA A 201 -2.39 -10.10 -19.82
CA ALA A 201 -2.76 -8.70 -19.86
C ALA A 201 -1.84 -7.88 -20.79
N VAL A 202 -0.57 -8.28 -20.91
CA VAL A 202 0.42 -7.63 -21.79
C VAL A 202 0.01 -7.69 -23.25
N LEU A 203 -0.72 -8.72 -23.68
CA LEU A 203 -1.11 -8.94 -25.07
C LEU A 203 -2.14 -7.93 -25.59
N ALA A 204 -2.76 -7.14 -24.71
CA ALA A 204 -3.70 -6.10 -25.07
C ALA A 204 -3.02 -4.81 -25.58
N ALA A 205 -1.73 -4.63 -25.30
CA ALA A 205 -0.98 -3.45 -25.74
C ALA A 205 -0.56 -3.55 -27.21
N ASP A 206 -0.43 -2.42 -27.89
CA ASP A 206 0.01 -2.37 -29.30
C ASP A 206 1.46 -2.86 -29.47
N ASP A 207 2.33 -2.57 -28.49
CA ASP A 207 3.73 -2.96 -28.41
C ASP A 207 3.95 -4.27 -27.63
N TRP A 208 2.91 -5.10 -27.53
CA TRP A 208 2.91 -6.35 -26.76
C TRP A 208 4.11 -7.27 -26.99
N PRO A 209 4.73 -7.38 -28.21
CA PRO A 209 5.87 -8.27 -28.37
C PRO A 209 7.10 -7.81 -27.58
N ALA A 210 7.36 -6.50 -27.57
CA ALA A 210 8.46 -5.93 -26.80
C ALA A 210 8.21 -6.05 -25.30
N ARG A 211 6.99 -5.77 -24.84
CA ARG A 211 6.59 -5.92 -23.43
C ARG A 211 6.67 -7.37 -22.98
N LEU A 212 6.15 -8.31 -23.76
CA LEU A 212 6.20 -9.73 -23.42
C LEU A 212 7.65 -10.25 -23.35
N LEU A 213 8.51 -9.80 -24.24
CA LEU A 213 9.94 -10.13 -24.17
C LEU A 213 10.60 -9.53 -22.91
N GLY A 214 10.22 -8.33 -22.50
CA GLY A 214 10.64 -7.72 -21.25
C GLY A 214 10.25 -8.58 -20.03
N GLU A 215 9.00 -9.01 -19.96
CA GLU A 215 8.51 -9.91 -18.90
C GLU A 215 9.26 -11.25 -18.87
N TYR A 216 9.49 -11.86 -20.03
CA TYR A 216 10.28 -13.08 -20.14
C TYR A 216 11.72 -12.87 -19.64
N SER A 217 12.31 -11.71 -19.95
CA SER A 217 13.66 -11.36 -19.50
C SER A 217 13.72 -11.19 -17.97
N LEU A 218 12.72 -10.56 -17.36
CA LEU A 218 12.61 -10.42 -15.91
C LEU A 218 12.41 -11.78 -15.21
N LEU A 219 11.59 -12.67 -15.78
CA LEU A 219 11.44 -14.03 -15.28
C LEU A 219 12.75 -14.82 -15.38
N HIS A 220 13.47 -14.73 -16.50
CA HIS A 220 14.77 -15.37 -16.66
C HIS A 220 15.82 -14.80 -15.69
N LEU A 221 15.82 -13.48 -15.47
CA LEU A 221 16.68 -12.83 -14.48
C LEU A 221 16.40 -13.39 -13.08
N LEU A 222 15.12 -13.58 -12.71
CA LEU A 222 14.72 -14.12 -11.41
C LEU A 222 15.22 -15.56 -11.23
N ILE A 223 15.08 -16.42 -12.26
CA ILE A 223 15.59 -17.80 -12.25
C ILE A 223 17.12 -17.79 -12.05
N THR A 224 17.82 -16.96 -12.82
CA THR A 224 19.27 -16.84 -12.74
C THR A 224 19.74 -16.37 -11.37
N ALA A 225 19.07 -15.37 -10.79
CA ALA A 225 19.36 -14.85 -9.46
C ALA A 225 19.10 -15.90 -8.38
N TYR A 226 18.00 -16.67 -8.48
CA TYR A 226 17.73 -17.76 -7.55
C TYR A 226 18.83 -18.84 -7.59
N ARG A 227 19.27 -19.27 -8.75
CA ARG A 227 20.37 -20.26 -8.89
C ARG A 227 21.66 -19.77 -8.28
N ARG A 228 22.01 -18.48 -8.49
CA ARG A 228 23.20 -17.88 -7.86
C ARG A 228 23.06 -17.79 -6.34
N SER A 229 21.86 -17.59 -5.83
CA SER A 229 21.61 -17.55 -4.38
C SER A 229 21.69 -18.93 -3.70
N ALA A 230 21.47 -20.01 -4.44
CA ALA A 230 21.48 -21.39 -3.97
C ALA A 230 22.85 -22.07 -4.12
N ALA A 231 23.81 -21.44 -4.83
CA ALA A 231 25.13 -22.02 -5.04
C ALA A 231 25.89 -22.10 -3.68
N PRO A 232 26.57 -23.26 -3.38
CA PRO A 232 27.35 -23.40 -2.16
C PRO A 232 28.56 -22.47 -2.21
N GLY A 233 28.53 -21.39 -1.50
CA GLY A 233 29.51 -20.30 -1.43
C GLY A 233 28.93 -19.02 -0.89
N GLY A 234 27.60 -18.95 -0.72
CA GLY A 234 26.89 -17.78 -0.23
C GLY A 234 26.46 -17.82 1.23
N ALA A 235 26.89 -18.81 2.02
CA ALA A 235 26.63 -18.87 3.45
C ALA A 235 27.88 -18.42 4.23
N ASP A 236 27.73 -17.37 5.04
CA ASP A 236 28.60 -16.95 6.13
C ASP A 236 30.04 -16.52 5.77
N GLY A 237 30.17 -15.34 5.17
CA GLY A 237 31.41 -14.59 5.08
C GLY A 237 31.37 -13.27 5.85
N ALA A 238 30.89 -13.26 7.10
CA ALA A 238 31.04 -12.14 8.01
C ALA A 238 31.81 -12.56 9.24
N ALA A 239 33.12 -12.35 9.24
CA ALA A 239 34.06 -12.20 10.33
C ALA A 239 35.31 -13.08 10.18
N ALA A 240 36.33 -12.56 9.48
CA ALA A 240 37.73 -12.70 9.91
C ALA A 240 38.59 -11.79 9.03
N GLY A 241 39.15 -10.77 9.63
CA GLY A 241 40.18 -9.95 9.02
C GLY A 241 41.42 -10.81 8.82
N GLY A 242 41.98 -10.81 7.60
CA GLY A 242 43.22 -11.44 7.23
C GLY A 242 43.63 -10.92 5.86
N THR A 243 44.67 -10.07 5.85
CA THR A 243 45.42 -9.61 4.69
C THR A 243 46.16 -10.76 4.07
N ASP A 244 45.77 -11.24 2.89
CA ASP A 244 46.74 -11.70 1.89
C ASP A 244 46.09 -11.71 0.49
N GLY A 245 46.80 -11.08 -0.45
CA GLY A 245 46.34 -10.91 -1.80
C GLY A 245 46.56 -12.13 -2.68
N GLY A 246 45.64 -12.42 -3.52
CA GLY A 246 45.84 -13.19 -4.74
C GLY A 246 44.88 -14.36 -4.94
N ALA A 247 44.05 -14.28 -5.97
CA ALA A 247 43.25 -15.33 -6.60
C ALA A 247 41.81 -15.60 -6.11
N ASP A 248 41.39 -15.13 -4.93
CA ASP A 248 40.03 -15.40 -4.43
C ASP A 248 38.99 -14.35 -4.81
N GLY A 249 39.37 -13.28 -5.52
CA GLY A 249 38.48 -12.20 -5.94
C GLY A 249 37.38 -12.58 -6.93
N ALA A 250 37.59 -13.67 -7.69
CA ALA A 250 36.61 -14.10 -8.70
C ALA A 250 35.43 -14.91 -8.14
N ALA A 251 35.64 -15.63 -7.02
CA ALA A 251 34.59 -16.42 -6.37
C ALA A 251 33.65 -15.54 -5.51
N ALA A 252 34.18 -14.48 -4.89
CA ALA A 252 33.39 -13.53 -4.10
C ALA A 252 32.52 -12.61 -4.96
N ALA A 253 32.92 -12.33 -6.19
CA ALA A 253 32.13 -11.49 -7.13
C ALA A 253 30.88 -12.16 -7.68
N GLY A 254 30.62 -13.44 -7.38
CA GLY A 254 29.46 -14.20 -7.86
C GLY A 254 28.31 -14.40 -6.87
N ALA A 255 28.54 -14.16 -5.58
CA ALA A 255 27.51 -14.37 -4.54
C ALA A 255 26.57 -13.16 -4.40
N LEU A 256 25.26 -13.40 -4.41
CA LEU A 256 24.29 -12.35 -4.15
C LEU A 256 24.35 -11.89 -2.69
N GLY A 257 24.24 -10.57 -2.46
CA GLY A 257 24.10 -9.99 -1.13
C GLY A 257 22.85 -10.53 -0.40
N ALA A 258 22.89 -10.54 0.95
CA ALA A 258 21.82 -11.10 1.77
C ALA A 258 20.45 -10.47 1.43
N GLU A 259 20.38 -9.15 1.28
CA GLU A 259 19.16 -8.42 0.97
C GLU A 259 18.58 -8.80 -0.41
N LEU A 260 19.44 -8.91 -1.43
CA LEU A 260 19.00 -9.32 -2.77
C LEU A 260 18.51 -10.78 -2.77
N ARG A 261 19.11 -11.64 -1.98
CA ARG A 261 18.61 -13.02 -1.77
C ARG A 261 17.20 -13.00 -1.18
N GLN A 262 16.92 -12.12 -0.20
CA GLN A 262 15.58 -11.97 0.37
C GLN A 262 14.59 -11.43 -0.68
N THR A 263 14.99 -10.45 -1.49
CA THR A 263 14.18 -9.95 -2.61
C THR A 263 13.81 -11.10 -3.56
N VAL A 264 14.79 -11.87 -4.04
CA VAL A 264 14.57 -13.00 -4.95
C VAL A 264 13.62 -14.03 -4.33
N ARG A 265 13.83 -14.41 -3.07
CA ARG A 265 12.96 -15.35 -2.36
C ARG A 265 11.53 -14.81 -2.22
N GLY A 266 11.37 -13.54 -1.89
CA GLY A 266 10.07 -12.89 -1.83
C GLY A 266 9.34 -12.88 -3.17
N ARG A 267 10.04 -12.56 -4.26
CA ARG A 267 9.48 -12.56 -5.63
C ARG A 267 9.07 -13.95 -6.11
N ILE A 268 9.76 -15.01 -5.69
CA ILE A 268 9.39 -16.41 -5.96
C ILE A 268 8.13 -16.80 -5.16
N GLY A 269 7.96 -16.24 -3.97
CA GLY A 269 6.81 -16.51 -3.11
C GLY A 269 7.16 -17.32 -1.85
N PHE A 270 8.41 -17.30 -1.40
CA PHE A 270 8.75 -17.78 -0.07
C PHE A 270 8.10 -16.87 0.98
N PRO A 271 7.31 -17.42 1.93
CA PRO A 271 6.62 -16.59 2.91
C PRO A 271 7.60 -16.03 3.93
N VAL A 272 7.39 -14.76 4.27
CA VAL A 272 7.93 -14.14 5.47
C VAL A 272 6.74 -13.91 6.40
N SER A 273 6.78 -14.43 7.64
CA SER A 273 5.67 -14.28 8.55
C SER A 273 5.56 -12.82 9.04
N GLN A 274 4.34 -12.36 9.29
CA GLN A 274 4.13 -11.01 9.87
C GLN A 274 4.80 -10.90 11.24
N GLN A 275 4.84 -11.99 12.00
CA GLN A 275 5.48 -12.04 13.31
C GLN A 275 7.00 -11.80 13.19
N ASP A 276 7.66 -12.39 12.20
CA ASP A 276 9.10 -12.18 11.98
C ASP A 276 9.39 -10.75 11.55
N VAL A 277 8.53 -10.16 10.70
CA VAL A 277 8.65 -8.76 10.29
C VAL A 277 8.48 -7.82 11.48
N LEU A 278 7.46 -8.04 12.31
CA LEU A 278 7.19 -7.21 13.50
C LEU A 278 8.22 -7.39 14.63
N ALA A 279 8.95 -8.51 14.64
CA ALA A 279 10.07 -8.76 15.57
C ALA A 279 11.39 -8.13 15.09
N GLY A 280 11.46 -7.67 13.83
CA GLY A 280 12.64 -7.05 13.25
C GLY A 280 12.78 -5.57 13.62
N GLU A 281 13.71 -4.90 12.95
CA GLU A 281 13.93 -3.47 13.13
C GLU A 281 12.73 -2.66 12.61
N THR A 282 12.34 -1.65 13.39
CA THR A 282 11.31 -0.70 13.04
C THR A 282 11.90 0.67 12.70
N VAL A 283 11.24 1.38 11.81
CA VAL A 283 11.58 2.78 11.48
C VAL A 283 10.49 3.67 12.01
N ARG A 284 10.82 4.49 13.01
CA ARG A 284 9.93 5.52 13.52
C ARG A 284 10.07 6.78 12.69
N ASP A 285 8.94 7.29 12.20
CA ASP A 285 8.84 8.56 11.51
C ASP A 285 7.42 9.13 11.63
N ARG A 286 7.27 10.36 11.18
CA ARG A 286 5.98 10.94 10.84
C ARG A 286 5.68 10.58 9.39
N TRP A 287 4.77 9.63 9.21
CA TRP A 287 4.44 9.05 7.90
C TRP A 287 3.25 9.78 7.27
N ASP A 288 3.48 10.48 6.17
CA ASP A 288 2.40 11.07 5.36
C ASP A 288 1.69 9.96 4.58
N VAL A 289 0.38 9.87 4.74
CA VAL A 289 -0.46 8.95 3.98
C VAL A 289 -0.79 9.61 2.64
N LEU A 290 -0.04 9.24 1.60
CA LEU A 290 -0.08 9.87 0.28
C LEU A 290 -1.33 9.53 -0.52
N GLY A 291 -1.87 8.33 -0.33
CA GLY A 291 -3.04 7.87 -1.05
C GLY A 291 -3.28 6.39 -0.88
N ARG A 292 -4.43 5.96 -1.39
CA ARG A 292 -4.81 4.54 -1.39
C ARG A 292 -5.43 4.13 -2.70
N ARG A 293 -5.31 2.86 -3.03
CA ARG A 293 -6.02 2.23 -4.14
C ARG A 293 -6.51 0.85 -3.73
N ASP A 294 -7.74 0.56 -4.08
CA ASP A 294 -8.37 -0.74 -3.88
C ASP A 294 -8.42 -1.48 -5.22
N GLU A 295 -7.97 -2.73 -5.22
CA GLU A 295 -7.95 -3.61 -6.38
C GLU A 295 -8.76 -4.85 -6.07
N GLU A 296 -9.72 -5.17 -6.93
CA GLU A 296 -10.48 -6.41 -6.83
C GLU A 296 -9.91 -7.45 -7.80
N GLN A 297 -9.52 -8.59 -7.25
CA GLN A 297 -9.12 -9.74 -8.05
C GLN A 297 -9.87 -10.98 -7.55
N ASP A 298 -10.66 -11.58 -8.41
CA ASP A 298 -11.53 -12.73 -8.11
C ASP A 298 -12.48 -12.43 -6.93
N ARG A 299 -12.21 -12.99 -5.75
CA ARG A 299 -13.01 -12.84 -4.53
C ARG A 299 -12.25 -12.12 -3.42
N LEU A 300 -11.14 -11.50 -3.76
CA LEU A 300 -10.28 -10.80 -2.81
C LEU A 300 -10.18 -9.33 -3.21
N THR A 301 -10.41 -8.43 -2.27
CA THR A 301 -10.08 -7.02 -2.43
C THR A 301 -8.79 -6.74 -1.69
N THR A 302 -7.83 -6.14 -2.39
CA THR A 302 -6.54 -5.69 -1.85
C THR A 302 -6.54 -4.18 -1.77
N ARG A 303 -6.26 -3.64 -0.59
CA ARG A 303 -6.00 -2.20 -0.40
C ARG A 303 -4.51 -1.95 -0.33
N ARG A 304 -4.05 -1.06 -1.17
CA ARG A 304 -2.70 -0.51 -1.21
C ARG A 304 -2.75 0.89 -0.61
N VAL A 305 -1.96 1.15 0.43
CA VAL A 305 -1.83 2.49 1.02
C VAL A 305 -0.37 2.89 0.97
N TRP A 306 -0.12 4.02 0.32
CA TRP A 306 1.19 4.58 0.12
C TRP A 306 1.53 5.60 1.19
N LEU A 307 2.72 5.49 1.78
CA LEU A 307 3.21 6.41 2.81
C LEU A 307 4.61 6.92 2.47
N ARG A 308 4.93 8.10 3.03
CA ARG A 308 6.25 8.72 2.96
C ARG A 308 6.66 9.23 4.34
N GLY A 309 7.83 8.86 4.80
CA GLY A 309 8.41 9.40 6.03
C GLY A 309 8.89 10.83 5.83
N ARG A 310 8.44 11.76 6.69
CA ARG A 310 8.82 13.19 6.59
C ARG A 310 10.28 13.45 6.88
N THR A 311 10.86 12.70 7.82
CA THR A 311 12.25 12.87 8.26
C THR A 311 13.18 12.01 7.43
N THR A 312 12.83 10.74 7.25
CA THR A 312 13.69 9.78 6.55
C THR A 312 13.55 9.84 5.04
N GLY A 313 12.49 10.45 4.51
CA GLY A 313 12.14 10.40 3.09
C GLY A 313 11.77 9.00 2.59
N ARG A 314 11.66 8.00 3.49
CA ARG A 314 11.49 6.60 3.12
C ARG A 314 10.08 6.33 2.60
N ALA A 315 10.00 5.61 1.48
CA ALA A 315 8.75 5.12 0.91
C ALA A 315 8.26 3.89 1.67
N ALA A 316 6.93 3.76 1.84
CA ALA A 316 6.33 2.56 2.42
C ALA A 316 5.00 2.23 1.74
N LEU A 317 4.70 0.93 1.66
CA LEU A 317 3.44 0.36 1.16
C LEU A 317 2.83 -0.54 2.23
N VAL A 318 1.67 -0.17 2.73
CA VAL A 318 0.88 -1.01 3.63
C VAL A 318 -0.22 -1.69 2.83
N LEU A 319 -0.27 -3.03 2.92
CA LEU A 319 -1.27 -3.86 2.25
C LEU A 319 -2.27 -4.42 3.25
N SER A 320 -3.55 -4.34 2.94
CA SER A 320 -4.60 -5.05 3.64
C SER A 320 -5.48 -5.82 2.65
N PHE A 321 -6.00 -6.95 3.11
CA PHE A 321 -6.74 -7.90 2.28
C PHE A 321 -8.05 -8.26 2.96
N ALA A 322 -9.14 -8.28 2.19
CA ALA A 322 -10.43 -8.75 2.66
C ALA A 322 -11.16 -9.53 1.55
N PRO A 323 -11.94 -10.56 1.89
CA PRO A 323 -12.86 -11.17 0.93
C PRO A 323 -13.80 -10.12 0.35
N ALA A 324 -14.21 -10.29 -0.90
CA ALA A 324 -15.13 -9.38 -1.57
C ALA A 324 -16.39 -9.12 -0.70
N GLY A 325 -16.71 -7.85 -0.51
CA GLY A 325 -17.82 -7.41 0.33
C GLY A 325 -17.54 -7.34 1.84
N GLN A 326 -16.33 -7.64 2.30
CA GLN A 326 -15.91 -7.39 3.67
C GLN A 326 -15.16 -6.05 3.78
N ALA A 327 -15.17 -5.47 4.99
CA ALA A 327 -14.49 -4.22 5.26
C ALA A 327 -12.96 -4.41 5.27
N LEU A 328 -12.26 -3.56 4.53
CA LEU A 328 -10.81 -3.39 4.60
C LEU A 328 -10.44 -2.45 5.74
N ASP A 329 -9.21 -2.54 6.21
CA ASP A 329 -8.67 -1.57 7.17
C ASP A 329 -8.75 -0.16 6.56
N ALA A 330 -9.37 0.76 7.30
CA ALA A 330 -9.54 2.16 6.92
C ALA A 330 -8.84 3.11 7.90
N SER A 331 -7.92 2.58 8.70
CA SER A 331 -7.22 3.34 9.72
C SER A 331 -6.13 4.28 9.17
N LEU A 332 -5.69 4.09 7.93
CA LEU A 332 -4.78 4.98 7.21
C LEU A 332 -5.59 5.91 6.30
N VAL A 333 -5.78 7.14 6.73
CA VAL A 333 -6.57 8.15 6.03
C VAL A 333 -5.66 8.99 5.14
N THR A 334 -5.96 9.05 3.83
CA THR A 334 -5.19 9.86 2.88
C THR A 334 -5.11 11.32 3.31
N GLY A 335 -3.92 11.88 3.25
CA GLY A 335 -3.65 13.28 3.63
C GLY A 335 -3.49 13.49 5.14
N THR A 336 -3.45 12.45 5.95
CA THR A 336 -3.04 12.55 7.36
C THR A 336 -1.58 12.17 7.52
N THR A 337 -0.99 12.64 8.62
CA THR A 337 0.36 12.24 9.04
C THR A 337 0.23 11.33 10.27
N LEU A 338 0.86 10.17 10.21
CA LEU A 338 0.87 9.17 11.27
C LEU A 338 2.23 9.13 11.96
N ASP A 339 2.33 9.42 13.25
CA ASP A 339 3.54 9.11 14.04
C ASP A 339 3.50 7.62 14.38
N ALA A 340 4.34 6.84 13.74
CA ALA A 340 4.33 5.38 13.86
C ALA A 340 5.70 4.74 13.63
N ASP A 341 5.82 3.54 14.19
CA ASP A 341 6.90 2.61 13.90
C ASP A 341 6.45 1.66 12.78
N LEU A 342 7.14 1.68 11.65
CA LEU A 342 6.91 0.73 10.55
C LEU A 342 7.98 -0.35 10.54
N ALA A 343 7.56 -1.60 10.45
CA ALA A 343 8.40 -2.78 10.24
C ALA A 343 8.34 -3.18 8.76
N PHE A 344 9.50 -3.23 8.12
CA PHE A 344 9.59 -3.50 6.67
C PHE A 344 9.84 -4.98 6.38
N TYR A 345 9.20 -5.50 5.35
CA TYR A 345 9.57 -6.80 4.80
C TYR A 345 11.00 -6.73 4.24
N PRO A 346 11.82 -7.77 4.45
CA PRO A 346 13.23 -7.74 4.06
C PRO A 346 13.40 -7.73 2.53
N GLY A 347 14.43 -7.03 2.05
CA GLY A 347 14.79 -6.93 0.64
C GLY A 347 15.78 -5.81 0.37
N SER A 348 16.28 -5.70 -0.87
CA SER A 348 17.24 -4.67 -1.28
C SER A 348 16.60 -3.29 -1.47
N ALA A 349 15.31 -3.24 -1.82
CA ALA A 349 14.50 -2.02 -1.88
C ALA A 349 13.23 -2.25 -1.04
N PRO A 350 13.34 -2.27 0.32
CA PRO A 350 12.22 -2.60 1.17
C PRO A 350 11.13 -1.52 1.06
N LEU A 351 9.97 -1.91 0.57
CA LEU A 351 8.83 -1.02 0.35
C LEU A 351 7.62 -1.46 1.17
N ARG A 352 7.29 -2.78 1.13
CA ARG A 352 6.17 -3.30 1.88
C ARG A 352 6.45 -3.24 3.38
N ALA A 353 5.49 -2.71 4.15
CA ALA A 353 5.63 -2.52 5.59
C ALA A 353 4.36 -2.94 6.35
N LEU A 354 4.54 -3.16 7.65
CA LEU A 354 3.48 -3.31 8.64
C LEU A 354 3.58 -2.16 9.65
N VAL A 355 2.44 -1.67 10.11
CA VAL A 355 2.39 -0.71 11.22
C VAL A 355 2.61 -1.50 12.51
N ALA A 356 3.80 -1.36 13.12
CA ALA A 356 4.17 -2.06 14.34
C ALA A 356 3.61 -1.35 15.59
N ALA A 357 3.68 -0.02 15.63
CA ALA A 357 3.10 0.79 16.70
C ALA A 357 2.63 2.14 16.15
N ARG A 358 1.59 2.69 16.76
CA ARG A 358 1.08 4.04 16.49
C ARG A 358 1.25 4.87 17.74
N HIS A 359 1.70 6.10 17.58
CA HIS A 359 1.91 7.03 18.69
C HIS A 359 0.92 8.19 18.64
N ASP A 360 0.70 8.75 17.44
CA ASP A 360 -0.28 9.82 17.22
C ASP A 360 -0.73 9.84 15.75
N THR A 361 -1.83 10.54 15.46
CA THR A 361 -2.32 10.82 14.10
C THR A 361 -2.79 12.25 14.03
N ALA A 362 -2.21 13.04 13.15
CA ALA A 362 -2.60 14.42 12.90
C ALA A 362 -2.79 14.65 11.39
N ALA A 363 -3.71 15.52 11.02
CA ALA A 363 -3.78 16.00 9.66
C ALA A 363 -2.55 16.88 9.36
N PRO A 364 -1.90 16.77 8.20
CA PRO A 364 -0.81 17.66 7.84
C PRO A 364 -1.37 19.07 7.62
N GLN A 365 -0.70 20.08 8.17
CA GLN A 365 -1.04 21.50 7.91
C GLN A 365 -0.61 21.91 6.51
N GLU A 366 0.43 21.26 5.99
CA GLU A 366 1.01 21.49 4.67
C GLU A 366 1.15 20.15 3.94
N GLY A 367 1.17 20.21 2.61
CA GLY A 367 1.41 19.03 1.79
C GLY A 367 2.75 18.35 2.11
N PRO A 368 2.93 17.07 1.71
CA PRO A 368 4.21 16.37 1.88
C PRO A 368 5.31 17.06 1.06
N PRO A 369 6.57 17.01 1.52
CA PRO A 369 7.69 17.52 0.72
C PRO A 369 7.77 16.82 -0.63
N GLY A 370 7.76 17.60 -1.71
CA GLY A 370 7.86 17.07 -3.07
C GLY A 370 9.29 17.14 -3.62
N SER A 371 9.53 16.39 -4.69
CA SER A 371 10.79 16.38 -5.47
C SER A 371 10.54 16.81 -6.91
N THR A 372 11.59 17.22 -7.61
CA THR A 372 11.55 17.44 -9.06
C THR A 372 11.33 16.10 -9.80
N LEU A 373 10.95 16.16 -11.08
CA LEU A 373 10.78 14.94 -11.89
C LEU A 373 12.12 14.17 -12.03
N GLU A 374 13.23 14.88 -12.16
CA GLU A 374 14.56 14.28 -12.24
C GLU A 374 14.90 13.53 -10.93
N GLN A 375 14.70 14.15 -9.77
CA GLN A 375 14.93 13.53 -8.46
C GLN A 375 14.03 12.31 -8.24
N ALA A 376 12.75 12.41 -8.61
CA ALA A 376 11.81 11.32 -8.52
C ALA A 376 12.21 10.12 -9.39
N LEU A 377 12.66 10.36 -10.63
CA LEU A 377 13.16 9.30 -11.50
C LEU A 377 14.46 8.68 -10.98
N ALA A 378 15.35 9.48 -10.40
CA ALA A 378 16.58 8.99 -9.78
C ALA A 378 16.26 8.06 -8.59
N GLU A 379 15.25 8.40 -7.79
CA GLU A 379 14.76 7.56 -6.68
C GLU A 379 14.22 6.21 -7.20
N VAL A 380 13.37 6.25 -8.23
CA VAL A 380 12.85 5.02 -8.87
C VAL A 380 13.98 4.17 -9.45
N ALA A 381 14.95 4.80 -10.12
CA ALA A 381 16.09 4.09 -10.67
C ALA A 381 16.94 3.41 -9.59
N ALA A 382 17.15 4.06 -8.45
CA ALA A 382 17.83 3.47 -7.31
C ALA A 382 17.06 2.29 -6.71
N ALA A 383 15.73 2.40 -6.61
CA ALA A 383 14.88 1.31 -6.16
C ALA A 383 14.91 0.11 -7.12
N LEU A 384 14.83 0.35 -8.44
CA LEU A 384 14.93 -0.69 -9.47
C LEU A 384 16.31 -1.34 -9.52
N ALA A 385 17.38 -0.63 -9.22
CA ALA A 385 18.71 -1.20 -9.11
C ALA A 385 18.81 -2.22 -7.95
N GLY A 386 18.06 -2.01 -6.86
CA GLY A 386 17.94 -2.96 -5.76
C GLY A 386 16.94 -4.09 -6.03
N ASP A 387 15.81 -3.79 -6.66
CA ASP A 387 14.75 -4.76 -6.98
C ASP A 387 14.23 -4.55 -8.41
N PRO A 388 14.80 -5.23 -9.41
CA PRO A 388 14.40 -5.08 -10.83
C PRO A 388 12.95 -5.50 -11.13
N TRP A 389 12.29 -6.18 -10.21
CA TRP A 389 10.90 -6.66 -10.34
C TRP A 389 9.89 -5.72 -9.65
N LEU A 390 10.29 -4.50 -9.28
CA LEU A 390 9.36 -3.49 -8.78
C LEU A 390 8.39 -3.09 -9.88
N ASP A 391 7.10 -3.13 -9.56
CA ASP A 391 5.99 -2.75 -10.43
C ASP A 391 5.35 -1.41 -10.03
N SER A 392 5.77 -0.84 -8.90
CA SER A 392 5.18 0.40 -8.37
C SER A 392 6.06 1.04 -7.31
N TRP A 393 6.03 2.39 -7.25
CA TRP A 393 6.75 3.19 -6.28
C TRP A 393 6.00 4.50 -5.98
N PRO A 394 5.87 4.95 -4.70
CA PRO A 394 5.22 6.22 -4.40
C PRO A 394 6.15 7.39 -4.66
N LEU A 395 5.64 8.39 -5.35
CA LEU A 395 6.32 9.65 -5.61
C LEU A 395 5.50 10.82 -5.06
N VAL A 396 6.20 11.88 -4.64
CA VAL A 396 5.61 13.20 -4.39
C VAL A 396 6.33 14.18 -5.31
N LEU A 397 5.61 14.72 -6.28
CA LEU A 397 6.14 15.62 -7.30
C LEU A 397 5.77 17.05 -6.96
N ASP A 398 6.75 17.93 -6.93
CA ASP A 398 6.54 19.36 -6.69
C ASP A 398 6.45 20.13 -7.99
N ARG A 399 5.58 21.17 -7.99
CA ARG A 399 5.38 22.11 -9.11
C ARG A 399 5.11 21.42 -10.45
N VAL A 400 4.21 20.42 -10.45
CA VAL A 400 3.76 19.74 -11.66
C VAL A 400 2.32 20.11 -12.01
N ALA A 401 2.01 20.14 -13.29
CA ALA A 401 0.67 20.37 -13.79
C ALA A 401 0.30 19.32 -14.85
N PRO A 402 -0.98 18.99 -15.02
CA PRO A 402 -1.41 18.12 -16.11
C PRO A 402 -1.25 18.86 -17.46
N VAL A 403 -0.50 18.23 -18.36
CA VAL A 403 -0.23 18.73 -19.70
C VAL A 403 -0.58 17.67 -20.74
N ARG A 404 -0.90 18.10 -21.97
CA ARG A 404 -1.20 17.19 -23.05
C ARG A 404 0.00 17.06 -23.98
N GLY A 405 0.52 15.84 -24.10
CA GLY A 405 1.57 15.47 -25.07
C GLY A 405 1.02 14.69 -26.25
N GLY A 406 1.90 14.35 -27.21
CA GLY A 406 1.50 13.60 -28.41
C GLY A 406 0.99 12.18 -28.14
N GLY A 407 1.37 11.57 -27.00
CA GLY A 407 0.97 10.22 -26.59
C GLY A 407 -0.13 10.16 -25.53
N GLY A 408 -0.68 11.29 -25.10
CA GLY A 408 -1.71 11.31 -24.05
C GLY A 408 -1.47 12.40 -22.98
N TRP A 409 -2.05 12.19 -21.80
CA TRP A 409 -1.86 13.07 -20.67
C TRP A 409 -0.55 12.78 -19.93
N MET A 410 0.07 13.82 -19.42
CA MET A 410 1.33 13.78 -18.70
C MET A 410 1.27 14.71 -17.47
N LEU A 411 2.13 14.50 -16.50
CA LEU A 411 2.48 15.50 -15.48
C LEU A 411 3.74 16.22 -15.95
N GLY A 412 3.61 17.51 -16.26
CA GLY A 412 4.70 18.37 -16.67
C GLY A 412 5.20 19.24 -15.53
N GLY A 413 6.51 19.37 -15.42
CA GLY A 413 7.22 20.25 -14.50
C GLY A 413 8.29 21.06 -15.22
N PRO A 414 9.09 21.86 -14.50
CA PRO A 414 10.13 22.69 -15.12
C PRO A 414 11.22 21.90 -15.86
N ASP A 415 11.47 20.67 -15.44
CA ASP A 415 12.54 19.77 -15.88
C ASP A 415 12.09 18.66 -16.82
N GLY A 416 10.81 18.67 -17.25
CA GLY A 416 10.30 17.69 -18.19
C GLY A 416 8.84 17.32 -17.97
N ALA A 417 8.45 16.15 -18.47
CA ALA A 417 7.11 15.59 -18.28
C ALA A 417 7.12 14.06 -18.21
N LEU A 418 6.29 13.48 -17.33
CA LEU A 418 6.11 12.05 -17.21
C LEU A 418 4.70 11.65 -17.65
N PRO A 419 4.54 10.53 -18.39
CA PRO A 419 3.22 10.10 -18.86
C PRO A 419 2.33 9.65 -17.70
N LEU A 420 1.05 9.94 -17.80
CA LEU A 420 0.05 9.29 -16.96
C LEU A 420 -0.22 7.87 -17.45
N HIS A 421 -0.48 6.98 -16.51
CA HIS A 421 -0.87 5.61 -16.81
C HIS A 421 -2.13 5.57 -17.68
N PRO A 422 -2.26 4.67 -18.67
CA PRO A 422 -3.42 4.59 -19.54
C PRO A 422 -4.77 4.47 -18.82
N SER A 423 -4.82 3.85 -17.64
CA SER A 423 -6.04 3.79 -16.83
C SER A 423 -6.43 5.12 -16.17
N ALA A 424 -5.48 6.07 -16.08
CA ALA A 424 -5.75 7.45 -15.66
C ALA A 424 -6.11 8.35 -16.86
N ALA A 425 -6.79 7.78 -17.86
CA ALA A 425 -6.98 8.34 -19.21
C ALA A 425 -7.66 9.71 -19.26
N ALA A 426 -8.33 10.14 -18.20
CA ALA A 426 -9.00 11.43 -18.15
C ALA A 426 -8.80 12.11 -16.78
N PRO A 427 -7.70 12.86 -16.57
CA PRO A 427 -7.37 13.46 -15.29
C PRO A 427 -8.21 14.74 -15.02
N TRP A 428 -9.53 14.65 -15.24
CA TRP A 428 -10.42 15.82 -15.14
C TRP A 428 -10.41 16.44 -13.75
N ARG A 429 -10.31 15.59 -12.70
CA ARG A 429 -10.25 16.11 -11.33
C ARG A 429 -8.95 16.85 -11.08
N LEU A 430 -7.83 16.30 -11.52
CA LEU A 430 -6.52 16.96 -11.43
C LEU A 430 -6.47 18.24 -12.25
N LEU A 431 -7.06 18.25 -13.46
CA LEU A 431 -7.21 19.47 -14.27
C LEU A 431 -8.05 20.54 -13.58
N ALA A 432 -9.17 20.14 -12.98
CA ALA A 432 -10.05 21.08 -12.27
C ALA A 432 -9.36 21.70 -11.05
N VAL A 433 -8.61 20.92 -10.30
CA VAL A 433 -7.87 21.40 -9.12
C VAL A 433 -6.71 22.29 -9.52
N SER A 434 -5.93 21.88 -10.55
CA SER A 434 -4.79 22.67 -10.97
C SER A 434 -5.17 24.00 -11.64
N GLY A 435 -6.33 24.06 -12.31
CA GLY A 435 -6.66 25.21 -13.15
C GLY A 435 -5.58 25.53 -14.19
N GLY A 436 -4.66 24.60 -14.46
CA GLY A 436 -3.47 24.78 -15.28
C GLY A 436 -2.24 25.31 -14.52
N HIS A 437 -2.35 25.51 -13.21
CA HIS A 437 -1.23 25.93 -12.34
C HIS A 437 -0.47 24.72 -11.77
N PRO A 438 0.82 24.89 -11.43
CA PRO A 438 1.59 23.84 -10.78
C PRO A 438 1.09 23.51 -9.38
N LEU A 439 1.07 22.21 -9.05
CA LEU A 439 0.65 21.66 -7.76
C LEU A 439 1.72 20.70 -7.21
N THR A 440 1.61 20.38 -5.93
CA THR A 440 2.25 19.18 -5.38
C THR A 440 1.33 17.99 -5.60
N VAL A 441 1.82 16.92 -6.24
CA VAL A 441 1.04 15.74 -6.59
C VAL A 441 1.71 14.48 -6.05
N ALA A 442 0.98 13.72 -5.22
CA ALA A 442 1.36 12.35 -4.90
C ALA A 442 0.86 11.40 -6.00
N ALA A 443 1.73 10.53 -6.46
CA ALA A 443 1.42 9.56 -7.51
C ALA A 443 2.10 8.22 -7.23
N GLU A 444 1.50 7.15 -7.72
CA GLU A 444 2.15 5.86 -7.85
C GLU A 444 2.84 5.80 -9.21
N TRP A 445 4.15 5.63 -9.21
CA TRP A 445 4.89 5.31 -10.41
C TRP A 445 4.67 3.84 -10.78
N THR A 446 4.46 3.58 -12.05
CA THR A 446 4.45 2.25 -12.65
C THR A 446 5.25 2.25 -13.95
N PRO A 447 5.69 1.10 -14.49
CA PRO A 447 6.34 1.04 -15.81
C PRO A 447 5.50 1.65 -16.95
N ASP A 448 4.18 1.70 -16.80
CA ASP A 448 3.24 2.23 -17.78
C ASP A 448 2.88 3.71 -17.59
N GLY A 449 3.41 4.34 -16.55
CA GLY A 449 3.17 5.76 -16.25
C GLY A 449 2.67 6.01 -14.83
N LEU A 450 2.35 7.26 -14.54
CA LEU A 450 1.95 7.72 -13.22
C LEU A 450 0.44 7.53 -12.98
N LEU A 451 0.10 7.05 -11.80
CA LEU A 451 -1.27 7.01 -11.28
C LEU A 451 -1.38 8.08 -10.19
N PRO A 452 -2.00 9.24 -10.46
CA PRO A 452 -2.21 10.27 -9.45
C PRO A 452 -3.07 9.74 -8.28
N LEU A 453 -2.70 10.09 -7.06
CA LEU A 453 -3.36 9.65 -5.82
C LEU A 453 -4.02 10.82 -5.09
N ALA A 454 -3.29 11.91 -4.95
CA ALA A 454 -3.73 13.12 -4.27
C ALA A 454 -2.94 14.33 -4.78
N ALA A 455 -3.52 15.52 -4.65
CA ALA A 455 -2.88 16.79 -4.95
C ALA A 455 -3.09 17.78 -3.81
N TRP A 456 -2.17 18.71 -3.66
CA TRP A 456 -2.25 19.81 -2.71
C TRP A 456 -2.16 21.13 -3.46
N ASP A 457 -3.15 22.00 -3.23
CA ASP A 457 -3.21 23.38 -3.69
C ASP A 457 -3.24 24.34 -2.48
N ASP A 458 -3.48 25.62 -2.72
CA ASP A 458 -3.58 26.66 -1.67
C ASP A 458 -4.79 26.46 -0.75
N GLU A 459 -5.81 25.70 -1.17
CA GLU A 459 -7.00 25.38 -0.40
C GLU A 459 -6.84 24.06 0.40
N GLY A 460 -5.79 23.30 0.10
CA GLY A 460 -5.43 22.07 0.81
C GLY A 460 -5.41 20.80 -0.03
N LEU A 461 -5.71 19.68 0.60
CA LEU A 461 -5.68 18.35 -0.03
C LEU A 461 -6.92 18.09 -0.90
N VAL A 462 -6.68 17.58 -2.10
CA VAL A 462 -7.69 16.96 -2.96
C VAL A 462 -7.29 15.54 -3.31
N ILE A 463 -8.18 14.57 -3.08
CA ILE A 463 -7.97 13.16 -3.45
C ILE A 463 -8.36 12.96 -4.91
N LEU A 464 -7.52 12.31 -5.71
CA LEU A 464 -7.66 12.20 -7.16
C LEU A 464 -8.29 10.88 -7.61
#